data_a510f48bb681ce04f7a5436f93af7dec
#
_entry.id   a510f48bb681ce04f7a5436f93af7dec
#
_cell.length_a   1.000
_cell.length_b   1.000
_cell.length_c   1.000
_cell.angle_alpha   90.00
_cell.angle_beta   90.00
_cell.angle_gamma   90.00
#
_symmetry.space_group_name_H-M   'P 1'
#
loop_
_entity.id
_entity.type
_entity.pdbx_description
1 polymer ?
#
loop_
_entity_poly.entity_id
_entity_poly.type
_entity_poly.pdbx_seq_one_letter_code
_entity_poly.pdbx_strand_id
1 'polypeptide(L)'
;AKDKDFPISYHVTGSVRLAHSEERMAEFRHVKSMARANNMEYDMLTPAELVDRYPLIKTHDLLGALWDPLDGDIDPSQVTQAMARAARALGARVRRNERVTALRQHKNYEWTVTSLAGGVETEIDCEIVINAAGYRAGEVMELIGRHLPIMTMAHQYLITEEIDELAARSEPLPLLRDPDTSYYLRQERSGFILGPYEWQATPMWLDGIPDQFA
;
A
#
# COMPACT_ATOMS: atom_id res chain seq x y z
N ALA A 1 5.81 13.41 -8.70
CA ALA A 1 5.07 14.08 -9.76
C ALA A 1 4.41 15.35 -9.21
N LYS A 2 5.02 16.50 -9.40
CA LYS A 2 4.38 17.79 -9.12
C LYS A 2 3.55 18.20 -10.36
N ASP A 3 2.62 17.36 -10.75
CA ASP A 3 1.63 17.78 -11.72
C ASP A 3 0.61 18.67 -10.98
N LYS A 4 0.62 19.95 -11.27
CA LYS A 4 -0.26 20.93 -10.63
C LYS A 4 -1.75 20.64 -10.87
N ASP A 5 -2.07 19.88 -11.90
CA ASP A 5 -3.44 19.55 -12.29
C ASP A 5 -4.00 18.36 -11.50
N PHE A 6 -3.12 17.50 -10.97
CA PHE A 6 -3.49 16.29 -10.21
C PHE A 6 -2.69 16.17 -8.91
N PRO A 7 -2.85 17.11 -7.97
CA PRO A 7 -2.05 17.14 -6.76
C PRO A 7 -2.28 15.89 -5.92
N ILE A 8 -1.18 15.32 -5.43
CA ILE A 8 -1.16 14.25 -4.47
C ILE A 8 -0.40 14.76 -3.25
N SER A 9 -1.00 14.63 -2.07
CA SER A 9 -0.35 14.96 -0.82
C SER A 9 0.64 13.85 -0.47
N TYR A 10 1.90 14.04 -0.85
CA TYR A 10 3.01 13.17 -0.51
C TYR A 10 3.92 13.89 0.48
N HIS A 11 4.06 13.33 1.68
CA HIS A 11 4.88 13.88 2.74
C HIS A 11 6.17 13.06 2.82
N VAL A 12 7.28 13.67 2.42
CA VAL A 12 8.61 13.04 2.51
C VAL A 12 9.11 13.22 3.93
N THR A 13 8.81 12.25 4.78
CA THR A 13 9.24 12.24 6.20
C THR A 13 10.47 11.37 6.42
N GLY A 14 10.86 10.59 5.42
CA GLY A 14 11.78 9.48 5.54
C GLY A 14 11.15 8.27 6.22
N SER A 15 11.89 7.16 6.23
CA SER A 15 11.50 5.97 6.99
C SER A 15 12.68 5.31 7.69
N VAL A 16 12.43 4.68 8.82
CA VAL A 16 13.35 3.83 9.55
C VAL A 16 12.83 2.40 9.59
N ARG A 17 13.72 1.44 9.35
CA ARG A 17 13.44 0.01 9.54
C ARG A 17 14.35 -0.51 10.63
N LEU A 18 13.77 -1.08 11.69
CA LEU A 18 14.50 -1.50 12.88
C LEU A 18 15.15 -2.87 12.68
N ALA A 19 16.27 -3.10 13.35
CA ALA A 19 16.96 -4.38 13.36
C ALA A 19 17.30 -4.81 14.80
N HIS A 20 16.79 -5.97 15.18
CA HIS A 20 17.04 -6.61 16.47
C HIS A 20 18.10 -7.71 16.41
N SER A 21 18.54 -8.09 15.20
CA SER A 21 19.48 -9.19 14.97
C SER A 21 20.57 -8.85 13.96
N GLU A 22 21.71 -9.55 14.04
CA GLU A 22 22.78 -9.45 13.04
C GLU A 22 22.32 -9.92 11.66
N GLU A 23 21.42 -10.87 11.60
CA GLU A 23 20.83 -11.32 10.35
C GLU A 23 20.07 -10.18 9.67
N ARG A 24 19.24 -9.45 10.41
CA ARG A 24 18.53 -8.27 9.91
C ARG A 24 19.47 -7.15 9.50
N MET A 25 20.53 -6.93 10.27
CA MET A 25 21.58 -5.97 9.91
C MET A 25 22.29 -6.37 8.61
N ALA A 26 22.54 -7.66 8.39
CA ALA A 26 23.14 -8.16 7.15
C ALA A 26 22.19 -7.95 5.95
N GLU A 27 20.90 -8.23 6.10
CA GLU A 27 19.89 -7.92 5.08
C GLU A 27 19.89 -6.43 4.74
N PHE A 28 19.89 -5.55 5.73
CA PHE A 28 19.89 -4.11 5.49
C PHE A 28 21.17 -3.62 4.78
N ARG A 29 22.33 -4.19 5.09
CA ARG A 29 23.56 -3.92 4.33
C ARG A 29 23.42 -4.33 2.86
N HIS A 30 22.76 -5.46 2.59
CA HIS A 30 22.48 -5.89 1.23
C HIS A 30 21.50 -4.93 0.53
N VAL A 31 20.40 -4.57 1.18
CA VAL A 31 19.41 -3.59 0.65
C VAL A 31 20.07 -2.25 0.35
N LYS A 32 20.92 -1.74 1.25
CA LYS A 32 21.72 -0.51 1.01
C LYS A 32 22.61 -0.63 -0.23
N SER A 33 23.26 -1.77 -0.41
CA SER A 33 24.10 -2.03 -1.58
C SER A 33 23.30 -2.02 -2.88
N MET A 34 22.11 -2.66 -2.88
CA MET A 34 21.20 -2.65 -4.03
C MET A 34 20.64 -1.26 -4.32
N ALA A 35 20.27 -0.51 -3.29
CA ALA A 35 19.81 0.87 -3.40
C ALA A 35 20.85 1.74 -4.10
N ARG A 36 22.11 1.66 -3.65
CA ARG A 36 23.23 2.38 -4.26
C ARG A 36 23.41 2.05 -5.75
N ALA A 37 23.26 0.79 -6.12
CA ALA A 37 23.34 0.36 -7.53
C ALA A 37 22.21 0.97 -8.39
N ASN A 38 21.10 1.41 -7.77
CA ASN A 38 19.98 2.08 -8.40
C ASN A 38 19.96 3.61 -8.16
N ASN A 39 21.08 4.19 -7.76
CA ASN A 39 21.23 5.62 -7.43
C ASN A 39 20.28 6.10 -6.31
N MET A 40 20.00 5.24 -5.35
CA MET A 40 19.25 5.55 -4.13
C MET A 40 20.22 5.55 -2.94
N GLU A 41 20.09 6.54 -2.07
CA GLU A 41 20.93 6.70 -0.89
C GLU A 41 20.18 6.24 0.36
N TYR A 42 20.61 5.11 0.90
CA TYR A 42 20.15 4.60 2.19
C TYR A 42 21.29 4.64 3.19
N ASP A 43 20.97 4.88 4.47
CA ASP A 43 21.94 4.89 5.54
C ASP A 43 21.68 3.80 6.58
N MET A 44 22.79 3.29 7.14
CA MET A 44 22.73 2.43 8.33
C MET A 44 22.89 3.34 9.55
N LEU A 45 21.95 3.27 10.47
CA LEU A 45 21.97 4.03 11.71
C LEU A 45 22.36 3.14 12.89
N THR A 46 23.20 3.66 13.73
CA THR A 46 23.40 3.12 15.10
C THR A 46 22.18 3.43 15.97
N PRO A 47 21.97 2.72 17.09
CA PRO A 47 20.89 3.06 18.03
C PRO A 47 20.93 4.52 18.52
N ALA A 48 22.11 5.10 18.69
CA ALA A 48 22.25 6.50 19.10
C ALA A 48 21.78 7.47 18.00
N GLU A 49 22.23 7.27 16.76
CA GLU A 49 21.80 8.07 15.61
C GLU A 49 20.29 7.93 15.31
N LEU A 50 19.71 6.75 15.64
CA LEU A 50 18.28 6.53 15.50
C LEU A 50 17.47 7.40 16.47
N VAL A 51 17.93 7.58 17.72
CA VAL A 51 17.26 8.47 18.70
C VAL A 51 17.20 9.92 18.20
N ASP A 52 18.24 10.38 17.52
CA ASP A 52 18.27 11.75 16.97
C ASP A 52 17.17 11.95 15.91
N ARG A 53 16.86 10.92 15.13
CA ARG A 53 15.81 10.96 14.09
C ARG A 53 14.42 10.61 14.61
N TYR A 54 14.36 9.73 15.62
CA TYR A 54 13.12 9.23 16.20
C TYR A 54 13.19 9.28 17.74
N PRO A 55 13.02 10.46 18.36
CA PRO A 55 13.25 10.66 19.80
C PRO A 55 12.35 9.84 20.74
N LEU A 56 11.21 9.35 20.25
CA LEU A 56 10.25 8.58 21.06
C LEU A 56 10.54 7.08 21.08
N ILE A 57 11.64 6.64 20.43
CA ILE A 57 11.96 5.21 20.34
C ILE A 57 12.78 4.73 21.54
N LYS A 58 12.54 3.49 21.97
CA LYS A 58 13.43 2.77 22.86
C LYS A 58 14.41 1.93 22.03
N THR A 59 15.68 1.98 22.36
CA THR A 59 16.75 1.38 21.54
C THR A 59 17.55 0.31 22.24
N HIS A 60 17.15 -0.08 23.47
CA HIS A 60 17.93 -0.99 24.33
C HIS A 60 18.10 -2.42 23.78
N ASP A 61 17.23 -2.82 22.87
CA ASP A 61 17.19 -4.12 22.19
C ASP A 61 17.48 -4.04 20.68
N LEU A 62 17.88 -2.86 20.20
CA LEU A 62 18.17 -2.65 18.77
C LEU A 62 19.67 -2.73 18.51
N LEU A 63 20.04 -3.37 17.42
CA LEU A 63 21.40 -3.34 16.87
C LEU A 63 21.62 -2.16 15.93
N GLY A 64 20.57 -1.64 15.32
CA GLY A 64 20.62 -0.52 14.41
C GLY A 64 19.33 -0.37 13.61
N ALA A 65 19.40 0.46 12.58
CA ALA A 65 18.29 0.67 11.66
C ALA A 65 18.78 0.97 10.24
N LEU A 66 17.91 0.76 9.25
CA LEU A 66 18.06 1.27 7.90
C LEU A 66 17.23 2.54 7.75
N TRP A 67 17.86 3.59 7.28
CA TRP A 67 17.24 4.89 6.97
C TRP A 67 17.06 5.08 5.47
N ASP A 68 15.84 5.44 5.07
CA ASP A 68 15.51 5.90 3.71
C ASP A 68 15.03 7.35 3.80
N PRO A 69 15.83 8.32 3.30
CA PRO A 69 15.48 9.74 3.39
C PRO A 69 14.36 10.18 2.43
N LEU A 70 14.07 9.39 1.40
CA LEU A 70 13.09 9.74 0.36
C LEU A 70 11.74 9.05 0.52
N ASP A 71 11.62 8.15 1.49
CA ASP A 71 10.34 7.52 1.82
C ASP A 71 9.40 8.52 2.51
N GLY A 72 8.15 8.17 2.60
CA GLY A 72 7.14 9.03 3.20
C GLY A 72 5.75 8.42 3.15
N ASP A 73 4.78 9.22 3.52
CA ASP A 73 3.39 8.80 3.52
C ASP A 73 2.57 9.52 2.45
N ILE A 74 1.47 8.88 2.08
CA ILE A 74 0.53 9.35 1.08
C ILE A 74 -0.87 8.88 1.44
N ASP A 75 -1.88 9.70 1.15
CA ASP A 75 -3.28 9.30 1.24
C ASP A 75 -3.65 8.42 0.04
N PRO A 76 -3.99 7.12 0.25
CA PRO A 76 -4.32 6.21 -0.85
C PRO A 76 -5.57 6.64 -1.62
N SER A 77 -6.55 7.28 -0.98
CA SER A 77 -7.74 7.80 -1.64
C SER A 77 -7.40 8.97 -2.57
N GLN A 78 -6.55 9.89 -2.12
CA GLN A 78 -6.08 11.01 -2.97
C GLN A 78 -5.31 10.50 -4.18
N VAL A 79 -4.40 9.52 -4.01
CA VAL A 79 -3.66 8.90 -5.12
C VAL A 79 -4.61 8.31 -6.13
N THR A 80 -5.55 7.49 -5.67
CA THR A 80 -6.53 6.82 -6.54
C THR A 80 -7.36 7.84 -7.34
N GLN A 81 -7.84 8.90 -6.67
CA GLN A 81 -8.61 9.94 -7.33
C GLN A 81 -7.77 10.79 -8.30
N ALA A 82 -6.52 11.09 -7.96
CA ALA A 82 -5.61 11.81 -8.83
C ALA A 82 -5.30 11.00 -10.10
N MET A 83 -4.98 9.71 -9.96
CA MET A 83 -4.76 8.81 -11.10
C MET A 83 -6.01 8.67 -11.98
N ALA A 84 -7.19 8.56 -11.38
CA ALA A 84 -8.44 8.49 -12.14
C ALA A 84 -8.73 9.79 -12.91
N ARG A 85 -8.43 10.97 -12.32
CA ARG A 85 -8.56 12.25 -13.02
C ARG A 85 -7.55 12.38 -14.15
N ALA A 86 -6.28 12.02 -13.93
CA ALA A 86 -5.25 12.02 -14.95
C ALA A 86 -5.59 11.10 -16.12
N ALA A 87 -6.06 9.88 -15.83
CA ALA A 87 -6.51 8.95 -16.86
C ALA A 87 -7.64 9.55 -17.71
N ARG A 88 -8.65 10.18 -17.11
CA ARG A 88 -9.72 10.86 -17.84
C ARG A 88 -9.22 12.01 -18.70
N ALA A 89 -8.28 12.81 -18.19
CA ALA A 89 -7.67 13.89 -18.95
C ALA A 89 -6.92 13.39 -20.21
N LEU A 90 -6.41 12.14 -20.15
CA LEU A 90 -5.77 11.45 -21.27
C LEU A 90 -6.77 10.68 -22.16
N GLY A 91 -8.08 10.82 -21.95
CA GLY A 91 -9.13 10.21 -22.76
C GLY A 91 -9.65 8.87 -22.27
N ALA A 92 -9.17 8.34 -21.14
CA ALA A 92 -9.70 7.10 -20.58
C ALA A 92 -11.12 7.32 -20.00
N ARG A 93 -11.96 6.30 -20.12
CA ARG A 93 -13.28 6.28 -19.50
C ARG A 93 -13.21 5.54 -18.16
N VAL A 94 -13.44 6.22 -17.07
CA VAL A 94 -13.52 5.63 -15.73
C VAL A 94 -14.98 5.51 -15.34
N ARG A 95 -15.52 4.31 -15.33
CA ARG A 95 -16.90 3.99 -14.97
C ARG A 95 -16.93 3.54 -13.49
N ARG A 96 -17.80 4.12 -12.72
CA ARG A 96 -18.00 3.79 -11.30
C ARG A 96 -19.39 3.21 -11.09
N ASN A 97 -19.56 2.43 -10.01
CA ASN A 97 -20.81 1.75 -9.69
C ASN A 97 -21.26 0.84 -10.85
N GLU A 98 -20.29 0.23 -11.52
CA GLU A 98 -20.50 -0.66 -12.67
C GLU A 98 -19.69 -1.93 -12.43
N ARG A 99 -20.38 -3.05 -12.31
CA ARG A 99 -19.81 -4.36 -12.04
C ARG A 99 -19.60 -5.12 -13.35
N VAL A 100 -18.44 -5.68 -13.56
CA VAL A 100 -18.20 -6.64 -14.65
C VAL A 100 -18.89 -7.95 -14.28
N THR A 101 -19.77 -8.44 -15.16
CA THR A 101 -20.58 -9.64 -14.94
C THR A 101 -20.22 -10.80 -15.84
N ALA A 102 -19.61 -10.52 -17.01
CA ALA A 102 -19.11 -11.57 -17.90
C ALA A 102 -17.89 -11.10 -18.68
N LEU A 103 -17.05 -12.07 -19.02
CA LEU A 103 -15.90 -11.92 -19.91
C LEU A 103 -15.94 -13.03 -20.96
N ARG A 104 -15.95 -12.67 -22.23
CA ARG A 104 -15.97 -13.63 -23.34
C ARG A 104 -14.81 -13.38 -24.28
N GLN A 105 -13.91 -14.34 -24.42
CA GLN A 105 -12.82 -14.27 -25.39
C GLN A 105 -13.29 -14.82 -26.75
N HIS A 106 -12.94 -14.11 -27.81
CA HIS A 106 -13.21 -14.50 -29.18
C HIS A 106 -12.05 -15.30 -29.79
N LYS A 107 -12.29 -15.92 -30.94
CA LYS A 107 -11.28 -16.73 -31.65
C LYS A 107 -10.07 -15.91 -32.13
N ASN A 108 -10.25 -14.62 -32.35
CA ASN A 108 -9.18 -13.67 -32.69
C ASN A 108 -8.45 -13.09 -31.49
N TYR A 109 -8.68 -13.67 -30.27
CA TYR A 109 -8.11 -13.24 -28.98
C TYR A 109 -8.60 -11.91 -28.44
N GLU A 110 -9.55 -11.25 -29.11
CA GLU A 110 -10.25 -10.09 -28.55
C GLU A 110 -11.27 -10.50 -27.50
N TRP A 111 -11.78 -9.54 -26.76
CA TRP A 111 -12.71 -9.76 -25.65
C TRP A 111 -13.96 -8.92 -25.78
N THR A 112 -15.09 -9.49 -25.36
CA THR A 112 -16.27 -8.71 -24.98
C THR A 112 -16.36 -8.74 -23.45
N VAL A 113 -16.43 -7.57 -22.84
CA VAL A 113 -16.65 -7.35 -21.41
C VAL A 113 -18.10 -6.93 -21.22
N THR A 114 -18.88 -7.70 -20.47
CA THR A 114 -20.23 -7.33 -20.07
C THR A 114 -20.18 -6.71 -18.67
N SER A 115 -20.83 -5.58 -18.50
CA SER A 115 -20.93 -4.87 -17.23
C SER A 115 -22.36 -4.46 -16.92
N LEU A 116 -22.68 -4.35 -15.63
CA LEU A 116 -23.99 -4.02 -15.09
C LEU A 116 -23.92 -2.76 -14.24
N ALA A 117 -24.73 -1.75 -14.58
CA ALA A 117 -24.89 -0.52 -13.81
C ALA A 117 -26.38 -0.14 -13.72
N GLY A 118 -26.91 0.01 -12.51
CA GLY A 118 -28.31 0.41 -12.31
C GLY A 118 -29.34 -0.50 -12.97
N GLY A 119 -29.04 -1.79 -13.12
CA GLY A 119 -29.91 -2.78 -13.79
C GLY A 119 -29.77 -2.79 -15.32
N VAL A 120 -28.88 -1.98 -15.90
CA VAL A 120 -28.63 -1.93 -17.35
C VAL A 120 -27.32 -2.62 -17.67
N GLU A 121 -27.34 -3.61 -18.54
CA GLU A 121 -26.16 -4.26 -19.09
C GLU A 121 -25.57 -3.46 -20.25
N THR A 122 -24.25 -3.44 -20.32
CA THR A 122 -23.46 -2.82 -21.40
C THR A 122 -22.36 -3.77 -21.81
N GLU A 123 -22.17 -3.95 -23.10
CA GLU A 123 -21.05 -4.69 -23.67
C GLU A 123 -19.99 -3.74 -24.25
N ILE A 124 -18.73 -4.11 -24.05
CA ILE A 124 -17.56 -3.37 -24.57
C ILE A 124 -16.61 -4.39 -25.17
N ASP A 125 -16.31 -4.19 -26.45
CA ASP A 125 -15.26 -4.97 -27.11
C ASP A 125 -13.88 -4.33 -26.90
N CYS A 126 -12.89 -5.15 -26.61
CA CYS A 126 -11.51 -4.71 -26.39
C CYS A 126 -10.50 -5.80 -26.73
N GLU A 127 -9.27 -5.38 -26.99
CA GLU A 127 -8.16 -6.27 -27.31
C GLU A 127 -7.56 -6.93 -26.05
N ILE A 128 -7.52 -6.19 -24.94
CA ILE A 128 -6.86 -6.61 -23.70
C ILE A 128 -7.75 -6.32 -22.50
N VAL A 129 -7.90 -7.29 -21.61
CA VAL A 129 -8.52 -7.14 -20.29
C VAL A 129 -7.44 -7.25 -19.23
N ILE A 130 -7.36 -6.26 -18.34
CA ILE A 130 -6.46 -6.27 -17.19
C ILE A 130 -7.30 -6.46 -15.92
N ASN A 131 -7.10 -7.58 -15.23
CA ASN A 131 -7.73 -7.83 -13.95
C ASN A 131 -6.92 -7.15 -12.84
N ALA A 132 -7.42 -6.01 -12.36
CA ALA A 132 -6.88 -5.25 -11.24
C ALA A 132 -7.89 -5.14 -10.08
N ALA A 133 -8.74 -6.16 -9.90
CA ALA A 133 -9.88 -6.14 -8.99
C ALA A 133 -9.54 -6.38 -7.50
N GLY A 134 -8.24 -6.36 -7.13
CA GLY A 134 -7.81 -6.50 -5.74
C GLY A 134 -8.32 -7.81 -5.12
N TYR A 135 -8.95 -7.73 -3.95
CA TYR A 135 -9.49 -8.91 -3.26
C TYR A 135 -10.60 -9.64 -4.05
N ARG A 136 -11.23 -8.98 -5.03
CA ARG A 136 -12.22 -9.61 -5.94
C ARG A 136 -11.59 -10.18 -7.22
N ALA A 137 -10.27 -10.18 -7.36
CA ALA A 137 -9.61 -10.66 -8.57
C ALA A 137 -9.88 -12.15 -8.86
N GLY A 138 -10.09 -12.96 -7.81
CA GLY A 138 -10.53 -14.35 -7.93
C GLY A 138 -11.88 -14.47 -8.64
N GLU A 139 -12.89 -13.70 -8.22
CA GLU A 139 -14.22 -13.67 -8.83
C GLU A 139 -14.16 -13.30 -10.33
N VAL A 140 -13.29 -12.33 -10.68
CA VAL A 140 -13.11 -11.94 -12.09
C VAL A 140 -12.50 -13.07 -12.91
N MET A 141 -11.55 -13.83 -12.36
CA MET A 141 -10.98 -14.99 -13.07
C MET A 141 -11.98 -16.14 -13.24
N GLU A 142 -12.90 -16.31 -12.31
CA GLU A 142 -13.98 -17.30 -12.41
C GLU A 142 -14.92 -17.03 -13.59
N LEU A 143 -15.11 -15.76 -14.01
CA LEU A 143 -15.90 -15.41 -15.20
C LEU A 143 -15.37 -16.04 -16.49
N ILE A 144 -14.12 -16.45 -16.53
CA ILE A 144 -13.48 -17.14 -17.65
C ILE A 144 -13.13 -18.61 -17.33
N GLY A 145 -13.70 -19.15 -16.25
CA GLY A 145 -13.45 -20.54 -15.83
C GLY A 145 -12.01 -20.79 -15.35
N ARG A 146 -11.34 -19.78 -14.83
CA ARG A 146 -9.99 -19.88 -14.29
C ARG A 146 -9.98 -19.62 -12.79
N HIS A 147 -9.13 -20.35 -12.08
CA HIS A 147 -8.92 -20.14 -10.65
C HIS A 147 -7.65 -19.29 -10.44
N LEU A 148 -7.77 -18.26 -9.60
CA LEU A 148 -6.63 -17.46 -9.15
C LEU A 148 -6.34 -17.80 -7.68
N PRO A 149 -5.16 -18.35 -7.34
CA PRO A 149 -4.86 -18.80 -5.98
C PRO A 149 -4.51 -17.59 -5.08
N ILE A 150 -5.51 -16.78 -4.76
CA ILE A 150 -5.40 -15.67 -3.81
C ILE A 150 -6.32 -15.93 -2.62
N MET A 151 -5.92 -15.44 -1.47
CA MET A 151 -6.69 -15.49 -0.24
C MET A 151 -6.72 -14.10 0.38
N THR A 152 -7.90 -13.61 0.71
CA THR A 152 -8.05 -12.35 1.43
C THR A 152 -7.81 -12.58 2.91
N MET A 153 -6.95 -11.77 3.50
CA MET A 153 -6.61 -11.83 4.92
C MET A 153 -7.11 -10.57 5.62
N ALA A 154 -7.63 -10.73 6.84
CA ALA A 154 -7.97 -9.59 7.69
C ALA A 154 -6.69 -9.01 8.29
N HIS A 155 -6.49 -7.70 8.12
CA HIS A 155 -5.50 -6.91 8.84
C HIS A 155 -6.16 -5.73 9.50
N GLN A 156 -5.72 -5.43 10.72
CA GLN A 156 -6.25 -4.32 11.48
C GLN A 156 -5.17 -3.27 11.66
N TYR A 157 -5.60 -2.06 11.92
CA TYR A 157 -4.76 -1.00 12.46
C TYR A 157 -5.54 -0.27 13.55
N LEU A 158 -4.81 0.37 14.43
CA LEU A 158 -5.39 1.25 15.44
C LEU A 158 -4.85 2.66 15.27
N ILE A 159 -5.66 3.63 15.66
CA ILE A 159 -5.26 5.04 15.73
C ILE A 159 -5.27 5.39 17.23
N THR A 160 -4.18 5.95 17.71
CA THR A 160 -4.08 6.41 19.11
C THR A 160 -4.84 7.72 19.30
N GLU A 161 -5.13 8.04 20.54
CA GLU A 161 -5.48 9.40 20.94
C GLU A 161 -4.29 10.34 20.73
N GLU A 162 -4.53 11.62 20.98
CA GLU A 162 -3.51 12.68 20.91
C GLU A 162 -2.40 12.42 21.94
N ILE A 163 -1.15 12.63 21.54
CA ILE A 163 0.06 12.48 22.34
C ILE A 163 0.74 13.84 22.40
N ASP A 164 0.90 14.38 23.60
CA ASP A 164 1.41 15.73 23.82
C ASP A 164 2.78 15.96 23.17
N GLU A 165 3.66 14.96 23.22
CA GLU A 165 4.99 15.02 22.62
C GLU A 165 4.92 15.12 21.08
N LEU A 166 3.90 14.55 20.45
CA LEU A 166 3.68 14.68 19.00
C LEU A 166 3.03 16.01 18.67
N ALA A 167 2.08 16.47 19.48
CA ALA A 167 1.42 17.75 19.30
C ALA A 167 2.39 18.94 19.41
N ALA A 168 3.43 18.80 20.22
CA ALA A 168 4.47 19.82 20.41
C ALA A 168 5.53 19.86 19.31
N ARG A 169 5.54 18.91 18.36
CA ARG A 169 6.54 18.83 17.31
C ARG A 169 6.21 19.76 16.13
N SER A 170 7.24 20.43 15.62
CA SER A 170 7.14 21.21 14.37
C SER A 170 7.29 20.34 13.12
N GLU A 171 7.98 19.21 13.22
CA GLU A 171 8.23 18.30 12.10
C GLU A 171 7.68 16.90 12.43
N PRO A 172 7.03 16.25 11.46
CA PRO A 172 6.52 14.90 11.67
C PRO A 172 7.66 13.90 11.88
N LEU A 173 7.37 12.82 12.59
CA LEU A 173 8.30 11.70 12.71
C LEU A 173 8.37 10.93 11.38
N PRO A 174 9.53 10.31 11.09
CA PRO A 174 9.64 9.36 9.98
C PRO A 174 8.65 8.19 10.14
N LEU A 175 8.34 7.53 9.03
CA LEU A 175 7.71 6.21 9.09
C LEU A 175 8.62 5.24 9.83
N LEU A 176 8.04 4.39 10.66
CA LEU A 176 8.78 3.33 11.35
C LEU A 176 8.22 1.97 10.92
N ARG A 177 9.13 1.04 10.63
CA ARG A 177 8.80 -0.37 10.39
C ARG A 177 9.68 -1.25 11.25
N ASP A 178 9.08 -2.21 11.90
CA ASP A 178 9.79 -3.27 12.61
C ASP A 178 9.47 -4.61 11.97
N PRO A 179 10.32 -5.09 11.05
CA PRO A 179 10.09 -6.36 10.38
C PRO A 179 10.24 -7.57 11.29
N ASP A 180 11.00 -7.47 12.39
CA ASP A 180 11.23 -8.59 13.30
C ASP A 180 10.03 -8.83 14.24
N THR A 181 9.36 -7.78 14.65
CA THR A 181 8.12 -7.86 15.46
C THR A 181 6.85 -7.58 14.64
N SER A 182 7.02 -7.35 13.33
CA SER A 182 5.97 -7.37 12.32
C SER A 182 4.90 -6.27 12.47
N TYR A 183 5.35 -5.01 12.63
CA TYR A 183 4.44 -3.85 12.63
C TYR A 183 5.05 -2.65 11.91
N TYR A 184 4.18 -1.69 11.59
CA TYR A 184 4.58 -0.34 11.21
C TYR A 184 3.92 0.70 12.11
N LEU A 185 4.56 1.85 12.21
CA LEU A 185 4.06 3.00 12.95
C LEU A 185 4.21 4.24 12.08
N ARG A 186 3.13 5.02 11.97
CA ARG A 186 3.10 6.29 11.24
C ARG A 186 2.44 7.35 12.11
N GLN A 187 3.02 8.54 12.12
CA GLN A 187 2.35 9.67 12.75
C GLN A 187 1.10 10.05 11.95
N GLU A 188 -0.02 10.22 12.63
CA GLU A 188 -1.26 10.73 12.09
C GLU A 188 -1.73 11.90 12.95
N ARG A 189 -1.59 13.12 12.45
CA ARG A 189 -1.80 14.36 13.23
C ARG A 189 -0.94 14.36 14.50
N SER A 190 -1.59 14.42 15.69
CA SER A 190 -0.93 14.36 17.01
C SER A 190 -0.93 12.97 17.64
N GLY A 191 -1.19 11.92 16.89
CA GLY A 191 -1.18 10.53 17.35
C GLY A 191 -0.44 9.62 16.40
N PHE A 192 -0.63 8.31 16.56
CA PHE A 192 -0.06 7.29 15.68
C PHE A 192 -1.13 6.42 15.04
N ILE A 193 -0.85 5.98 13.83
CA ILE A 193 -1.42 4.75 13.27
C ILE A 193 -0.42 3.64 13.50
N LEU A 194 -0.86 2.59 14.22
CA LEU A 194 -0.13 1.33 14.40
C LEU A 194 -0.81 0.23 13.59
N GLY A 195 -0.11 -0.36 12.65
CA GLY A 195 -0.58 -1.50 11.87
C GLY A 195 0.28 -2.73 12.11
N PRO A 196 -0.19 -3.69 12.93
CA PRO A 196 0.46 -4.98 13.06
C PRO A 196 0.17 -5.84 11.82
N TYR A 197 1.13 -6.69 11.44
CA TYR A 197 0.92 -7.79 10.51
C TYR A 197 0.90 -9.08 11.30
N GLU A 198 -0.29 -9.53 11.64
CA GLU A 198 -0.47 -10.72 12.47
C GLU A 198 0.07 -11.96 11.77
N TRP A 199 0.90 -12.73 12.46
CA TRP A 199 1.48 -13.99 11.94
C TRP A 199 0.42 -15.05 11.61
N GLN A 200 -0.73 -14.96 12.28
CA GLN A 200 -1.88 -15.83 12.08
C GLN A 200 -3.11 -14.99 11.67
N ALA A 201 -2.93 -14.14 10.66
CA ALA A 201 -4.03 -13.34 10.14
C ALA A 201 -5.20 -14.24 9.71
N THR A 202 -6.41 -13.79 10.02
CA THR A 202 -7.63 -14.58 9.74
C THR A 202 -7.98 -14.53 8.25
N PRO A 203 -8.09 -15.68 7.57
CA PRO A 203 -8.64 -15.72 6.23
C PRO A 203 -10.09 -15.24 6.22
N MET A 204 -10.42 -14.41 5.24
CA MET A 204 -11.75 -13.82 5.08
C MET A 204 -12.39 -14.32 3.80
N TRP A 205 -13.72 -14.47 3.85
CA TRP A 205 -14.57 -14.75 2.69
C TRP A 205 -14.18 -16.01 1.91
N LEU A 206 -13.89 -17.09 2.62
CA LEU A 206 -13.54 -18.38 2.01
C LEU A 206 -14.69 -18.94 1.15
N ASP A 207 -15.95 -18.61 1.48
CA ASP A 207 -17.16 -19.03 0.78
C ASP A 207 -17.71 -17.95 -0.18
N GLY A 208 -16.92 -16.92 -0.46
CA GLY A 208 -17.29 -15.81 -1.34
C GLY A 208 -17.38 -14.45 -0.64
N ILE A 209 -17.11 -13.41 -1.40
CA ILE A 209 -17.07 -12.01 -0.88
C ILE A 209 -18.49 -11.46 -0.85
N PRO A 210 -18.97 -10.90 0.27
CA PRO A 210 -20.31 -10.30 0.34
C PRO A 210 -20.51 -9.17 -0.67
N ASP A 211 -21.65 -9.13 -1.34
CA ASP A 211 -21.97 -8.08 -2.33
C ASP A 211 -21.98 -6.67 -1.73
N GLN A 212 -22.34 -6.56 -0.45
CA GLN A 212 -22.44 -5.29 0.26
C GLN A 212 -21.07 -4.79 0.79
N PHE A 213 -20.01 -5.59 0.65
CA PHE A 213 -18.67 -5.17 1.03
C PHE A 213 -18.07 -4.37 -0.13
N ALA A 214 -18.04 -3.06 0.04
CA ALA A 214 -17.48 -2.11 -0.93
C ALA A 214 -16.31 -1.36 -0.31
#